data_ba98d0b333f98f01ea8bece8c6691586
#
_entry.id   ba98d0b333f98f01ea8bece8c6691586
#
_cell.length_a   1.000
_cell.length_b   1.000
_cell.length_c   1.000
_cell.angle_alpha   90.00
_cell.angle_beta   90.00
_cell.angle_gamma   90.00
#
_symmetry.space_group_name_H-M   'P 1'
#
loop_
_entity.id
_entity.type
_entity.pdbx_description
1 polymer ?
#
loop_
_entity_poly.entity_id
_entity_poly.type
_entity_poly.pdbx_seq_one_letter_code
_entity_poly.pdbx_strand_id
1 'polypeptide(L)'
;MIRDAFTKAQDYRAKRDAAAAKGDPFDRDPTCEVLVRVLDGELPWCQHTHRADDIATAIRLADEFGYRLIVNHATEGYLIADVLAERGIPCIVGPMFTTRSKVELRLRTLANPGVLAAAGVQVALTTDHPVVPINFLVHQATLAVKEGMAREDALRALTVNPAQMMGLGDRLGALAPGLDGDVVIWDGDPLDVMSRALQVFVYGVPVYEWRDGTASPVSATGTLDS
;
A
#
# COMPACT_ATOMS: atom_id res chain seq x y z
N MET A 1 14.33 9.39 -17.53
CA MET A 1 14.62 8.15 -16.73
C MET A 1 13.40 7.22 -16.66
N ILE A 2 12.27 7.54 -16.01
CA ILE A 2 11.08 6.63 -15.98
C ILE A 2 10.50 6.44 -17.39
N ARG A 3 10.25 7.51 -18.14
CA ARG A 3 9.77 7.44 -19.54
C ARG A 3 10.65 6.56 -20.40
N ASP A 4 11.97 6.74 -20.35
CA ASP A 4 12.91 5.96 -21.16
C ASP A 4 12.86 4.46 -20.82
N ALA A 5 12.67 4.14 -19.54
CA ALA A 5 12.52 2.75 -19.09
C ALA A 5 11.26 2.09 -19.66
N PHE A 6 10.12 2.79 -19.62
CA PHE A 6 8.89 2.27 -20.20
C PHE A 6 8.92 2.23 -21.73
N THR A 7 9.52 3.22 -22.39
CA THR A 7 9.75 3.17 -23.84
C THR A 7 10.61 1.96 -24.22
N LYS A 8 11.72 1.73 -23.49
CA LYS A 8 12.57 0.54 -23.69
C LYS A 8 11.77 -0.76 -23.48
N ALA A 9 10.88 -0.80 -22.48
CA ALA A 9 10.05 -1.98 -22.23
C ALA A 9 9.02 -2.23 -23.34
N GLN A 10 8.44 -1.18 -23.93
CA GLN A 10 7.55 -1.32 -25.10
C GLN A 10 8.31 -1.89 -26.31
N ASP A 11 9.50 -1.37 -26.62
CA ASP A 11 10.34 -1.87 -27.69
C ASP A 11 10.78 -3.32 -27.46
N TYR A 12 11.13 -3.65 -26.21
CA TYR A 12 11.48 -5.00 -25.79
C TYR A 12 10.31 -5.96 -26.00
N ARG A 13 9.08 -5.60 -25.54
CA ARG A 13 7.87 -6.39 -25.74
C ARG A 13 7.63 -6.68 -27.22
N ALA A 14 7.69 -5.66 -28.08
CA ALA A 14 7.48 -5.83 -29.51
C ALA A 14 8.49 -6.80 -30.14
N LYS A 15 9.78 -6.71 -29.77
CA LYS A 15 10.85 -7.61 -30.26
C LYS A 15 10.66 -9.04 -29.74
N ARG A 16 10.33 -9.21 -28.46
CA ARG A 16 10.04 -10.52 -27.84
C ARG A 16 8.90 -11.23 -28.55
N ASP A 17 7.80 -10.53 -28.76
CA ASP A 17 6.59 -11.09 -29.35
C ASP A 17 6.81 -11.43 -30.84
N ALA A 18 7.60 -10.61 -31.56
CA ALA A 18 7.99 -10.90 -32.94
C ALA A 18 8.93 -12.12 -33.07
N ALA A 19 9.86 -12.31 -32.12
CA ALA A 19 10.73 -13.48 -32.08
C ALA A 19 9.91 -14.75 -31.75
N ALA A 20 9.01 -14.67 -30.76
CA ALA A 20 8.11 -15.77 -30.38
C ALA A 20 7.24 -16.22 -31.56
N ALA A 21 6.69 -15.29 -32.34
CA ALA A 21 5.87 -15.59 -33.52
C ALA A 21 6.64 -16.34 -34.64
N LYS A 22 7.97 -16.18 -34.68
CA LYS A 22 8.86 -16.85 -35.67
C LYS A 22 9.51 -18.12 -35.12
N GLY A 23 9.41 -18.37 -33.81
CA GLY A 23 10.14 -19.44 -33.14
C GLY A 23 11.64 -19.16 -32.97
N ASP A 24 12.04 -17.88 -33.06
CA ASP A 24 13.42 -17.45 -32.92
C ASP A 24 13.84 -17.37 -31.45
N PRO A 25 15.13 -17.64 -31.12
CA PRO A 25 15.65 -17.40 -29.77
C PRO A 25 15.61 -15.91 -29.43
N PHE A 26 15.33 -15.60 -28.14
CA PHE A 26 15.27 -14.22 -27.66
C PHE A 26 15.94 -14.10 -26.29
N ASP A 27 16.89 -13.15 -26.17
CA ASP A 27 17.57 -12.87 -24.92
C ASP A 27 16.68 -12.06 -23.98
N ARG A 28 16.46 -12.58 -22.78
CA ARG A 28 15.59 -11.97 -21.77
C ARG A 28 16.31 -10.90 -20.96
N ASP A 29 15.67 -9.71 -20.85
CA ASP A 29 16.05 -8.64 -19.93
C ASP A 29 15.09 -8.64 -18.74
N PRO A 30 15.51 -9.09 -17.53
CA PRO A 30 14.61 -9.18 -16.36
C PRO A 30 13.94 -7.86 -15.99
N THR A 31 14.62 -6.72 -16.19
CA THR A 31 14.04 -5.41 -15.94
C THR A 31 12.90 -5.10 -16.90
N CYS A 32 13.10 -5.35 -18.18
CA CYS A 32 12.06 -5.16 -19.18
C CYS A 32 10.89 -6.12 -18.97
N GLU A 33 11.13 -7.39 -18.59
CA GLU A 33 10.06 -8.36 -18.30
C GLU A 33 9.11 -7.85 -17.19
N VAL A 34 9.65 -7.29 -16.09
CA VAL A 34 8.82 -6.72 -15.01
C VAL A 34 8.04 -5.50 -15.50
N LEU A 35 8.68 -4.59 -16.26
CA LEU A 35 8.00 -3.40 -16.78
C LEU A 35 6.93 -3.75 -17.82
N VAL A 36 7.13 -4.80 -18.60
CA VAL A 36 6.11 -5.31 -19.53
C VAL A 36 4.87 -5.80 -18.75
N ARG A 37 5.03 -6.49 -17.63
CA ARG A 37 3.90 -6.89 -16.77
C ARG A 37 3.13 -5.69 -16.23
N VAL A 38 3.82 -4.58 -15.96
CA VAL A 38 3.16 -3.31 -15.59
C VAL A 38 2.37 -2.74 -16.77
N LEU A 39 2.95 -2.72 -17.97
CA LEU A 39 2.30 -2.25 -19.21
C LEU A 39 1.09 -3.13 -19.59
N ASP A 40 1.14 -4.42 -19.29
CA ASP A 40 0.07 -5.38 -19.56
C ASP A 40 -1.03 -5.38 -18.46
N GLY A 41 -0.86 -4.53 -17.42
CA GLY A 41 -1.82 -4.36 -16.34
C GLY A 41 -1.82 -5.47 -15.29
N GLU A 42 -0.88 -6.42 -15.36
CA GLU A 42 -0.75 -7.49 -14.37
C GLU A 42 -0.28 -6.94 -13.00
N LEU A 43 0.62 -5.96 -13.04
CA LEU A 43 1.16 -5.31 -11.85
C LEU A 43 0.82 -3.81 -11.86
N PRO A 44 0.53 -3.21 -10.69
CA PRO A 44 0.49 -1.77 -10.57
C PRO A 44 1.92 -1.19 -10.54
N TRP A 45 2.06 0.03 -11.04
CA TRP A 45 3.27 0.82 -10.83
C TRP A 45 3.15 1.63 -9.56
N CYS A 46 3.93 1.31 -8.53
CA CYS A 46 3.96 2.05 -7.27
C CYS A 46 5.03 3.15 -7.36
N GLN A 47 4.59 4.41 -7.49
CA GLN A 47 5.47 5.56 -7.68
C GLN A 47 5.70 6.30 -6.37
N HIS A 48 6.96 6.34 -5.91
CA HIS A 48 7.40 7.17 -4.79
C HIS A 48 7.31 8.65 -5.17
N THR A 49 6.43 9.41 -4.53
CA THR A 49 6.23 10.85 -4.75
C THR A 49 5.73 11.54 -3.48
N HIS A 50 6.25 12.74 -3.23
CA HIS A 50 5.85 13.57 -2.10
C HIS A 50 5.07 14.81 -2.55
N ARG A 51 5.58 15.55 -3.52
CA ARG A 51 5.08 16.85 -3.95
C ARG A 51 3.90 16.71 -4.93
N ALA A 52 2.99 17.66 -4.90
CA ALA A 52 1.83 17.68 -5.79
C ALA A 52 2.23 17.74 -7.28
N ASP A 53 3.30 18.48 -7.63
CA ASP A 53 3.82 18.57 -9.00
C ASP A 53 4.46 17.25 -9.48
N ASP A 54 5.12 16.50 -8.57
CA ASP A 54 5.66 15.18 -8.87
C ASP A 54 4.54 14.14 -9.03
N ILE A 55 3.50 14.22 -8.18
CA ILE A 55 2.30 13.37 -8.29
C ILE A 55 1.62 13.63 -9.65
N ALA A 56 1.43 14.90 -10.03
CA ALA A 56 0.87 15.26 -11.35
C ALA A 56 1.74 14.73 -12.50
N THR A 57 3.06 14.71 -12.33
CA THR A 57 3.98 14.12 -13.32
C THR A 57 3.83 12.60 -13.39
N ALA A 58 3.67 11.91 -12.26
CA ALA A 58 3.40 10.46 -12.23
C ALA A 58 2.08 10.12 -12.93
N ILE A 59 1.04 10.93 -12.71
CA ILE A 59 -0.27 10.80 -13.39
C ILE A 59 -0.11 10.92 -14.91
N ARG A 60 0.61 11.94 -15.38
CA ARG A 60 0.86 12.11 -16.84
C ARG A 60 1.59 10.92 -17.45
N LEU A 61 2.54 10.33 -16.74
CA LEU A 61 3.24 9.13 -17.20
C LEU A 61 2.32 7.91 -17.21
N ALA A 62 1.46 7.76 -16.22
CA ALA A 62 0.45 6.70 -16.22
C ALA A 62 -0.52 6.81 -17.41
N ASP A 63 -0.96 8.03 -17.73
CA ASP A 63 -1.79 8.30 -18.91
C ASP A 63 -1.05 7.97 -20.22
N GLU A 64 0.24 8.35 -20.33
CA GLU A 64 1.07 8.15 -21.53
C GLU A 64 1.30 6.66 -21.83
N PHE A 65 1.51 5.84 -20.80
CA PHE A 65 1.86 4.42 -20.94
C PHE A 65 0.69 3.46 -20.65
N GLY A 66 -0.41 3.94 -20.11
CA GLY A 66 -1.62 3.17 -19.86
C GLY A 66 -1.51 2.18 -18.68
N TYR A 67 -0.58 2.39 -17.74
CA TYR A 67 -0.43 1.52 -16.58
C TYR A 67 -1.27 1.97 -15.38
N ARG A 68 -1.58 1.02 -14.49
CA ARG A 68 -2.22 1.31 -13.19
C ARG A 68 -1.21 1.95 -12.25
N LEU A 69 -1.51 3.17 -11.78
CA LEU A 69 -0.65 3.91 -10.86
C LEU A 69 -1.14 3.75 -9.41
N ILE A 70 -0.21 3.54 -8.49
CA ILE A 70 -0.38 3.74 -7.06
C ILE A 70 0.62 4.82 -6.63
N VAL A 71 0.15 5.89 -6.00
CA VAL A 71 1.01 6.96 -5.49
C VAL A 71 1.47 6.59 -4.08
N ASN A 72 2.79 6.38 -3.90
CA ASN A 72 3.37 6.10 -2.59
C ASN A 72 3.85 7.38 -1.91
N HIS A 73 3.64 7.48 -0.61
CA HIS A 73 3.77 8.63 0.30
C HIS A 73 2.71 9.71 0.09
N ALA A 74 2.48 10.18 -1.13
CA ALA A 74 1.44 11.17 -1.46
C ALA A 74 1.39 12.34 -0.46
N THR A 75 2.54 12.84 0.00
CA THR A 75 2.64 13.79 1.12
C THR A 75 1.83 15.08 0.90
N GLU A 76 1.82 15.59 -0.32
CA GLU A 76 1.02 16.75 -0.76
C GLU A 76 -0.23 16.33 -1.58
N GLY A 77 -0.65 15.07 -1.47
CA GLY A 77 -1.81 14.54 -2.20
C GLY A 77 -3.10 15.30 -1.91
N TYR A 78 -3.26 15.83 -0.69
CA TYR A 78 -4.41 16.63 -0.30
C TYR A 78 -4.59 17.90 -1.14
N LEU A 79 -3.53 18.42 -1.78
CA LEU A 79 -3.60 19.60 -2.64
C LEU A 79 -4.23 19.31 -4.01
N ILE A 80 -4.29 18.05 -4.41
CA ILE A 80 -4.84 17.58 -5.69
C ILE A 80 -5.76 16.37 -5.49
N ALA A 81 -6.44 16.31 -4.33
CA ALA A 81 -7.29 15.19 -3.95
C ALA A 81 -8.44 14.95 -4.94
N ASP A 82 -8.99 16.01 -5.49
CA ASP A 82 -10.02 15.98 -6.54
C ASP A 82 -9.53 15.28 -7.81
N VAL A 83 -8.32 15.60 -8.28
CA VAL A 83 -7.71 14.96 -9.46
C VAL A 83 -7.46 13.47 -9.22
N LEU A 84 -6.95 13.11 -8.03
CA LEU A 84 -6.70 11.73 -7.65
C LEU A 84 -8.01 10.93 -7.57
N ALA A 85 -9.05 11.50 -6.99
CA ALA A 85 -10.37 10.89 -6.87
C ALA A 85 -11.05 10.70 -8.23
N GLU A 86 -11.08 11.75 -9.08
CA GLU A 86 -11.67 11.70 -10.42
C GLU A 86 -11.03 10.60 -11.29
N ARG A 87 -9.73 10.38 -11.13
CA ARG A 87 -8.98 9.37 -11.90
C ARG A 87 -8.94 7.99 -11.22
N GLY A 88 -9.52 7.85 -10.03
CA GLY A 88 -9.50 6.60 -9.27
C GLY A 88 -8.09 6.13 -8.90
N ILE A 89 -7.14 7.05 -8.68
CA ILE A 89 -5.75 6.73 -8.36
C ILE A 89 -5.60 6.53 -6.85
N PRO A 90 -5.26 5.31 -6.39
CA PRO A 90 -5.08 5.04 -4.98
C PRO A 90 -3.77 5.64 -4.44
N CYS A 91 -3.77 5.97 -3.14
CA CYS A 91 -2.64 6.55 -2.44
C CYS A 91 -2.25 5.75 -1.21
N ILE A 92 -0.96 5.45 -1.06
CA ILE A 92 -0.37 4.94 0.17
C ILE A 92 0.22 6.13 0.90
N VAL A 93 -0.35 6.49 2.05
CA VAL A 93 0.04 7.70 2.79
C VAL A 93 0.87 7.35 4.02
N GLY A 94 1.97 8.04 4.20
CA GLY A 94 2.86 7.88 5.34
C GLY A 94 4.34 7.90 4.98
N PRO A 95 5.24 7.83 5.99
CA PRO A 95 4.91 7.83 7.41
C PRO A 95 4.39 9.18 7.91
N MET A 96 3.40 9.13 8.83
CA MET A 96 2.71 10.33 9.32
C MET A 96 3.55 11.14 10.31
N PHE A 97 4.25 10.46 11.23
CA PHE A 97 5.06 11.09 12.26
C PHE A 97 6.54 10.80 12.06
N THR A 98 7.20 11.62 11.26
CA THR A 98 8.65 11.65 11.10
C THR A 98 9.14 13.09 11.16
N THR A 99 10.47 13.29 11.17
CA THR A 99 11.05 14.61 11.00
C THR A 99 10.81 15.17 9.60
N ARG A 100 10.78 16.50 9.45
CA ARG A 100 10.75 17.17 8.15
C ARG A 100 12.18 17.36 7.63
N SER A 101 12.92 16.26 7.49
CA SER A 101 14.34 16.27 7.11
C SER A 101 14.60 16.64 5.65
N LYS A 102 13.57 16.55 4.80
CA LYS A 102 13.66 16.86 3.37
C LYS A 102 12.71 18.00 3.01
N VAL A 103 13.10 18.83 2.05
CA VAL A 103 12.28 19.96 1.55
C VAL A 103 10.92 19.48 1.03
N GLU A 104 10.88 18.34 0.40
CA GLU A 104 9.66 17.70 -0.13
C GLU A 104 8.64 17.32 0.95
N LEU A 105 9.05 17.28 2.24
CA LEU A 105 8.17 17.01 3.38
C LEU A 105 7.64 18.25 4.08
N ARG A 106 7.99 19.46 3.60
CA ARG A 106 7.69 20.73 4.27
C ARG A 106 6.18 20.98 4.46
N LEU A 107 5.36 20.56 3.50
CA LEU A 107 3.90 20.74 3.52
C LEU A 107 3.16 19.49 4.05
N ARG A 108 3.87 18.56 4.68
CA ARG A 108 3.23 17.38 5.30
C ARG A 108 2.24 17.81 6.38
N THR A 109 1.04 17.23 6.31
CA THR A 109 0.00 17.38 7.32
C THR A 109 -0.55 16.00 7.72
N LEU A 110 -0.91 15.84 8.98
CA LEU A 110 -1.54 14.63 9.48
C LEU A 110 -3.00 14.48 9.00
N ALA A 111 -3.61 15.57 8.54
CA ALA A 111 -4.96 15.55 7.96
C ALA A 111 -5.00 14.97 6.52
N ASN A 112 -3.85 14.84 5.85
CA ASN A 112 -3.77 14.41 4.45
C ASN A 112 -4.58 13.13 4.15
N PRO A 113 -4.44 12.00 4.89
CA PRO A 113 -5.21 10.79 4.57
C PRO A 113 -6.71 10.99 4.73
N GLY A 114 -7.16 11.80 5.69
CA GLY A 114 -8.58 12.14 5.87
C GLY A 114 -9.13 12.98 4.72
N VAL A 115 -8.38 13.98 4.24
CA VAL A 115 -8.77 14.81 3.08
C VAL A 115 -8.87 13.95 1.82
N LEU A 116 -7.91 13.07 1.58
CA LEU A 116 -7.93 12.14 0.44
C LEU A 116 -9.13 11.19 0.50
N ALA A 117 -9.37 10.56 1.66
CA ALA A 117 -10.50 9.65 1.84
C ALA A 117 -11.85 10.35 1.65
N ALA A 118 -12.02 11.57 2.22
CA ALA A 118 -13.21 12.37 2.08
C ALA A 118 -13.49 12.79 0.62
N ALA A 119 -12.44 12.96 -0.19
CA ALA A 119 -12.54 13.22 -1.63
C ALA A 119 -12.88 11.95 -2.44
N GLY A 120 -12.90 10.76 -1.83
CA GLY A 120 -13.17 9.48 -2.50
C GLY A 120 -11.92 8.74 -3.00
N VAL A 121 -10.72 9.19 -2.62
CA VAL A 121 -9.47 8.48 -2.93
C VAL A 121 -9.37 7.23 -2.07
N GLN A 122 -9.04 6.09 -2.66
CA GLN A 122 -8.70 4.89 -1.91
C GLN A 122 -7.34 5.09 -1.21
N VAL A 123 -7.35 5.10 0.13
CA VAL A 123 -6.16 5.37 0.94
C VAL A 123 -5.71 4.09 1.65
N ALA A 124 -4.40 3.82 1.62
CA ALA A 124 -3.72 2.92 2.55
C ALA A 124 -2.72 3.71 3.39
N LEU A 125 -2.38 3.20 4.57
CA LEU A 125 -1.39 3.83 5.46
C LEU A 125 -0.11 3.00 5.49
N THR A 126 1.04 3.67 5.64
CA THR A 126 2.34 3.01 5.72
C THR A 126 3.22 3.63 6.79
N THR A 127 4.10 2.79 7.38
CA THR A 127 5.19 3.23 8.25
C THR A 127 6.47 3.51 7.49
N ASP A 128 6.58 3.04 6.23
CA ASP A 128 7.84 3.06 5.48
C ASP A 128 8.99 2.44 6.29
N HIS A 129 8.70 1.28 6.95
CA HIS A 129 9.69 0.60 7.77
C HIS A 129 11.04 0.45 7.04
N PRO A 130 12.18 0.79 7.66
CA PRO A 130 12.41 1.08 9.08
C PRO A 130 12.32 2.55 9.48
N VAL A 131 11.82 3.47 8.63
CA VAL A 131 11.69 4.89 8.96
C VAL A 131 10.83 5.07 10.22
N VAL A 132 9.69 4.41 10.27
CA VAL A 132 8.91 4.18 11.49
C VAL A 132 8.79 2.67 11.66
N PRO A 133 9.06 2.11 12.84
CA PRO A 133 8.93 0.68 13.07
C PRO A 133 7.52 0.15 12.73
N ILE A 134 7.45 -1.05 12.13
CA ILE A 134 6.20 -1.60 11.58
C ILE A 134 5.09 -1.74 12.63
N ASN A 135 5.44 -2.00 13.89
CA ASN A 135 4.49 -2.11 15.00
C ASN A 135 3.73 -0.81 15.30
N PHE A 136 4.16 0.34 14.74
CA PHE A 136 3.45 1.61 14.82
C PHE A 136 2.49 1.86 13.65
N LEU A 137 2.20 0.85 12.83
CA LEU A 137 1.28 1.00 11.70
C LEU A 137 -0.12 1.43 12.14
N VAL A 138 -0.66 0.82 13.20
CA VAL A 138 -1.97 1.18 13.75
C VAL A 138 -1.99 2.63 14.26
N HIS A 139 -0.88 3.10 14.85
CA HIS A 139 -0.77 4.47 15.35
C HIS A 139 -0.79 5.52 14.23
N GLN A 140 -0.41 5.14 12.98
CA GLN A 140 -0.62 6.01 11.81
C GLN A 140 -2.13 6.30 11.63
N ALA A 141 -2.95 5.27 11.74
CA ALA A 141 -4.41 5.38 11.63
C ALA A 141 -5.02 6.18 12.79
N THR A 142 -4.55 5.94 14.02
CA THR A 142 -4.96 6.73 15.21
C THR A 142 -4.71 8.23 15.00
N LEU A 143 -3.54 8.60 14.48
CA LEU A 143 -3.22 9.99 14.18
C LEU A 143 -4.08 10.57 13.05
N ALA A 144 -4.35 9.78 12.02
CA ALA A 144 -5.25 10.20 10.94
C ALA A 144 -6.67 10.47 11.45
N VAL A 145 -7.21 9.62 12.33
CA VAL A 145 -8.52 9.81 12.97
C VAL A 145 -8.52 11.06 13.86
N LYS A 146 -7.48 11.27 14.65
CA LYS A 146 -7.32 12.47 15.47
C LYS A 146 -7.43 13.75 14.64
N GLU A 147 -6.94 13.73 13.42
CA GLU A 147 -6.90 14.88 12.49
C GLU A 147 -8.08 14.87 11.50
N GLY A 148 -9.12 14.09 11.78
CA GLY A 148 -10.42 14.18 11.09
C GLY A 148 -10.71 13.09 10.06
N MET A 149 -9.87 12.08 9.90
CA MET A 149 -10.22 10.93 9.08
C MET A 149 -11.37 10.14 9.72
N ALA A 150 -12.35 9.71 8.94
CA ALA A 150 -13.40 8.86 9.45
C ALA A 150 -12.81 7.54 9.97
N ARG A 151 -13.31 7.07 11.10
CA ARG A 151 -12.80 5.89 11.77
C ARG A 151 -12.85 4.63 10.90
N GLU A 152 -13.94 4.46 10.17
CA GLU A 152 -14.10 3.35 9.25
C GLU A 152 -13.07 3.40 8.12
N ASP A 153 -12.83 4.59 7.53
CA ASP A 153 -11.82 4.77 6.49
C ASP A 153 -10.41 4.47 7.01
N ALA A 154 -10.11 4.83 8.27
CA ALA A 154 -8.82 4.53 8.88
C ALA A 154 -8.60 3.01 9.06
N LEU A 155 -9.62 2.26 9.47
CA LEU A 155 -9.56 0.80 9.54
C LEU A 155 -9.44 0.17 8.14
N ARG A 156 -10.21 0.66 7.16
CA ARG A 156 -10.09 0.22 5.76
C ARG A 156 -8.71 0.49 5.17
N ALA A 157 -8.08 1.61 5.56
CA ALA A 157 -6.74 1.98 5.12
C ALA A 157 -5.63 1.05 5.67
N LEU A 158 -5.92 0.28 6.70
CA LEU A 158 -5.02 -0.74 7.26
C LEU A 158 -5.31 -2.15 6.73
N THR A 159 -6.46 -2.39 6.12
CA THR A 159 -6.98 -3.74 5.84
C THR A 159 -7.45 -3.90 4.39
N VAL A 160 -8.68 -3.54 4.11
CA VAL A 160 -9.35 -3.76 2.80
C VAL A 160 -8.64 -3.01 1.68
N ASN A 161 -8.32 -1.73 1.88
CA ASN A 161 -7.77 -0.91 0.82
C ASN A 161 -6.39 -1.39 0.33
N PRO A 162 -5.39 -1.67 1.21
CA PRO A 162 -4.11 -2.20 0.75
C PRO A 162 -4.25 -3.57 0.08
N ALA A 163 -5.15 -4.46 0.55
CA ALA A 163 -5.42 -5.74 -0.10
C ALA A 163 -5.93 -5.55 -1.53
N GLN A 164 -6.90 -4.64 -1.72
CA GLN A 164 -7.43 -4.32 -3.06
C GLN A 164 -6.39 -3.68 -3.97
N MET A 165 -5.57 -2.73 -3.46
CA MET A 165 -4.48 -2.09 -4.22
C MET A 165 -3.49 -3.12 -4.77
N MET A 166 -3.21 -4.16 -3.97
CA MET A 166 -2.30 -5.26 -4.34
C MET A 166 -2.96 -6.34 -5.20
N GLY A 167 -4.26 -6.24 -5.49
CA GLY A 167 -5.00 -7.25 -6.23
C GLY A 167 -5.28 -8.52 -5.42
N LEU A 168 -5.32 -8.41 -4.08
CA LEU A 168 -5.55 -9.53 -3.15
C LEU A 168 -6.88 -9.40 -2.40
N GLY A 169 -7.77 -8.50 -2.83
CA GLY A 169 -9.03 -8.22 -2.15
C GLY A 169 -10.06 -9.36 -2.18
N ASP A 170 -9.87 -10.33 -3.05
CA ASP A 170 -10.62 -11.60 -3.13
C ASP A 170 -10.16 -12.65 -2.11
N ARG A 171 -9.04 -12.39 -1.42
CA ARG A 171 -8.44 -13.30 -0.43
C ARG A 171 -8.25 -12.66 0.94
N LEU A 172 -7.88 -11.38 1.00
CA LEU A 172 -7.39 -10.69 2.19
C LEU A 172 -8.17 -9.39 2.47
N GLY A 173 -7.98 -8.87 3.68
CA GLY A 173 -8.37 -7.53 4.08
C GLY A 173 -9.73 -7.41 4.75
N ALA A 174 -10.54 -8.47 4.79
CA ALA A 174 -11.83 -8.47 5.46
C ALA A 174 -12.10 -9.79 6.19
N LEU A 175 -13.03 -9.78 7.15
CA LEU A 175 -13.53 -10.97 7.81
C LEU A 175 -14.82 -11.40 7.10
N ALA A 176 -14.70 -12.30 6.14
CA ALA A 176 -15.84 -12.83 5.39
C ALA A 176 -15.62 -14.30 5.02
N PRO A 177 -16.71 -15.11 4.87
CA PRO A 177 -16.60 -16.48 4.42
C PRO A 177 -15.87 -16.57 3.07
N GLY A 178 -14.90 -17.47 2.97
CA GLY A 178 -14.11 -17.71 1.75
C GLY A 178 -12.82 -16.89 1.66
N LEU A 179 -12.59 -15.93 2.55
CA LEU A 179 -11.31 -15.23 2.67
C LEU A 179 -10.34 -15.96 3.60
N ASP A 180 -9.06 -15.65 3.48
CA ASP A 180 -8.02 -16.18 4.35
C ASP A 180 -8.27 -15.74 5.80
N GLY A 181 -8.00 -16.63 6.75
CA GLY A 181 -8.25 -16.41 8.18
C GLY A 181 -7.16 -15.56 8.85
N ASP A 182 -6.91 -14.36 8.33
CA ASP A 182 -6.00 -13.39 8.92
C ASP A 182 -6.75 -12.50 9.91
N VAL A 183 -6.59 -12.78 11.22
CA VAL A 183 -7.38 -12.17 12.29
C VAL A 183 -6.49 -11.63 13.40
N VAL A 184 -6.80 -10.44 13.87
CA VAL A 184 -6.19 -9.86 15.08
C VAL A 184 -7.27 -9.65 16.14
N ILE A 185 -7.06 -10.21 17.31
CA ILE A 185 -7.93 -10.01 18.48
C ILE A 185 -7.28 -8.97 19.39
N TRP A 186 -8.04 -7.95 19.78
CA TRP A 186 -7.62 -6.84 20.62
C TRP A 186 -8.32 -6.84 21.98
N ASP A 187 -7.68 -6.28 23.02
CA ASP A 187 -8.28 -6.07 24.33
C ASP A 187 -9.23 -4.86 24.38
N GLY A 188 -9.27 -4.06 23.33
CA GLY A 188 -10.11 -2.87 23.20
C GLY A 188 -10.21 -2.42 21.75
N ASP A 189 -10.41 -1.11 21.57
CA ASP A 189 -10.45 -0.48 20.27
C ASP A 189 -9.05 -0.46 19.61
N PRO A 190 -8.84 -1.07 18.42
CA PRO A 190 -7.53 -1.07 17.76
C PRO A 190 -6.97 0.32 17.49
N LEU A 191 -7.80 1.36 17.39
CA LEU A 191 -7.37 2.75 17.17
C LEU A 191 -7.11 3.53 18.48
N ASP A 192 -7.30 2.90 19.63
CA ASP A 192 -6.85 3.45 20.90
C ASP A 192 -5.39 3.04 21.14
N VAL A 193 -4.51 4.01 21.40
CA VAL A 193 -3.08 3.76 21.67
C VAL A 193 -2.84 2.91 22.90
N MET A 194 -3.83 2.80 23.80
CA MET A 194 -3.77 1.95 25.01
C MET A 194 -4.16 0.51 24.73
N SER A 195 -4.83 0.24 23.61
CA SER A 195 -5.25 -1.11 23.23
C SER A 195 -4.07 -1.93 22.72
N ARG A 196 -4.17 -3.23 22.92
CA ARG A 196 -3.13 -4.20 22.60
C ARG A 196 -3.70 -5.37 21.83
N ALA A 197 -2.95 -5.86 20.83
CA ALA A 197 -3.25 -7.13 20.20
C ALA A 197 -3.01 -8.27 21.22
N LEU A 198 -4.03 -9.07 21.45
CA LEU A 198 -3.97 -10.25 22.33
C LEU A 198 -3.56 -11.49 21.55
N GLN A 199 -4.12 -11.69 20.36
CA GLN A 199 -3.81 -12.82 19.50
C GLN A 199 -3.77 -12.39 18.03
N VAL A 200 -2.90 -13.03 17.25
CA VAL A 200 -2.83 -12.87 15.80
C VAL A 200 -2.86 -14.23 15.14
N PHE A 201 -3.71 -14.35 14.14
CA PHE A 201 -3.82 -15.52 13.28
C PHE A 201 -3.44 -15.16 11.85
N VAL A 202 -2.71 -16.05 11.19
CA VAL A 202 -2.40 -16.00 9.76
C VAL A 202 -2.85 -17.31 9.13
N TYR A 203 -3.70 -17.26 8.12
CA TYR A 203 -4.38 -18.44 7.55
C TYR A 203 -5.10 -19.30 8.59
N GLY A 204 -5.69 -18.66 9.61
CA GLY A 204 -6.34 -19.37 10.72
C GLY A 204 -5.38 -20.03 11.72
N VAL A 205 -4.07 -19.91 11.53
CA VAL A 205 -3.04 -20.46 12.43
C VAL A 205 -2.60 -19.36 13.40
N PRO A 206 -2.62 -19.60 14.74
CA PRO A 206 -2.13 -18.63 15.70
C PRO A 206 -0.61 -18.46 15.55
N VAL A 207 -0.16 -17.20 15.41
CA VAL A 207 1.27 -16.85 15.23
C VAL A 207 1.81 -15.95 16.33
N TYR A 208 0.91 -15.35 17.12
CA TYR A 208 1.27 -14.46 18.20
C TYR A 208 0.22 -14.54 19.32
N GLU A 209 0.67 -14.46 20.56
CA GLU A 209 -0.16 -14.35 21.73
C GLU A 209 0.48 -13.44 22.79
N TRP A 210 -0.34 -12.63 23.43
CA TRP A 210 0.05 -11.87 24.61
C TRP A 210 -0.41 -12.59 25.87
N ARG A 211 0.54 -13.05 26.72
CA ARG A 211 0.27 -13.69 28.01
C ARG A 211 1.08 -13.04 29.13
N ASP A 212 0.45 -12.80 30.29
CA ASP A 212 1.12 -12.39 31.53
C ASP A 212 2.07 -11.19 31.39
N GLY A 213 1.69 -10.21 30.55
CA GLY A 213 2.48 -9.01 30.34
C GLY A 213 3.63 -9.18 29.32
N THR A 214 3.72 -10.32 28.64
CA THR A 214 4.76 -10.61 27.64
C THR A 214 4.19 -11.01 26.28
N ALA A 215 4.88 -10.57 25.22
CA ALA A 215 4.62 -11.03 23.85
C ALA A 215 5.33 -12.35 23.60
N SER A 216 4.61 -13.35 23.11
CA SER A 216 5.18 -14.65 22.75
C SER A 216 4.80 -15.02 21.31
N PRO A 217 5.77 -15.36 20.45
CA PRO A 217 5.47 -16.02 19.18
C PRO A 217 4.92 -17.42 19.50
N VAL A 218 3.81 -17.78 18.84
CA VAL A 218 3.28 -19.15 18.90
C VAL A 218 3.99 -19.93 17.79
N SER A 219 4.68 -21.04 18.15
CA SER A 219 5.28 -21.88 17.14
C SER A 219 4.19 -22.61 16.36
N ALA A 220 4.33 -22.70 15.05
CA ALA A 220 3.39 -23.36 14.14
C ALA A 220 3.23 -24.88 14.38
N THR A 221 3.92 -25.44 15.35
CA THR A 221 3.84 -26.85 15.79
C THR A 221 2.80 -27.05 16.90
N GLY A 222 1.65 -26.42 16.76
CA GLY A 222 0.38 -26.63 17.43
C GLY A 222 0.28 -27.64 18.60
N THR A 223 1.01 -27.43 19.69
CA THR A 223 0.63 -27.97 21.00
C THR A 223 0.49 -26.80 21.95
N LEU A 224 -0.75 -26.44 22.21
CA LEU A 224 -1.11 -25.72 23.42
C LEU A 224 -0.80 -26.68 24.57
N ASP A 225 0.34 -26.52 25.21
CA ASP A 225 0.59 -27.20 26.48
C ASP A 225 -0.42 -26.64 27.50
N SER A 226 -1.24 -27.55 27.98
CA SER A 226 -2.31 -27.41 28.96
C SER A 226 -1.83 -26.92 30.34
#